data_a32b76f23fa3c48d4bd5983ff0a35428
#
_entry.id   a32b76f23fa3c48d4bd5983ff0a35428
#
_cell.length_a   1.000
_cell.length_b   1.000
_cell.length_c   1.000
_cell.angle_alpha   90.00
_cell.angle_beta   90.00
_cell.angle_gamma   90.00
#
_symmetry.space_group_name_H-M   'P 1'
#
loop_
_entity.id
_entity.type
_entity.pdbx_description
1 polymer ?
#
loop_
_entity_poly.entity_id
_entity_poly.type
_entity_poly.pdbx_seq_one_letter_code
_entity_poly.pdbx_strand_id
1 'polypeptide(L)'
;MSKRRMNTAQMRHIEIMRNFLTELNKETDTFILKGGTSLLLAYGLDRFSEDIDLDGDKRRLKGFIESYSQKHGFSFRIAKDTPTVERFMLAYDLSIQKPLKIEISYRSRSIPANTHHRVNGIEVYTIDRICQLKTGAYQGRDKIRDLYDICFICDRYFEDLSESTKEQLKDALTYKGFDYFDYVTSTQDDALIDKDTLAGLYLKMFEKLDLLYSEEEAKTLSAKETDAEKEDDEQEEWSR
;
A
#
# COMPACT_ATOMS: atom_id res chain seq x y z
N MET A 1 20.82 8.81 8.71
CA MET A 1 19.78 8.91 7.65
C MET A 1 18.95 10.15 7.90
N SER A 2 18.99 11.14 7.01
CA SER A 2 18.17 12.36 7.14
C SER A 2 16.73 12.01 6.77
N LYS A 3 15.82 11.92 7.76
CA LYS A 3 14.38 11.82 7.48
C LYS A 3 13.99 13.01 6.60
N ARG A 4 13.51 12.79 5.38
CA ARG A 4 12.91 13.86 4.57
C ARG A 4 11.78 14.49 5.38
N ARG A 5 12.01 15.71 5.85
CA ARG A 5 10.99 16.46 6.60
C ARG A 5 9.86 16.84 5.65
N MET A 6 8.64 16.46 6.00
CA MET A 6 7.44 16.94 5.31
C MET A 6 7.40 18.47 5.35
N ASN A 7 7.04 19.10 4.24
CA ASN A 7 6.90 20.56 4.18
C ASN A 7 5.60 21.03 4.86
N THR A 8 5.46 22.35 5.06
CA THR A 8 4.32 22.94 5.77
C THR A 8 2.98 22.59 5.13
N ALA A 9 2.90 22.55 3.79
CA ALA A 9 1.66 22.19 3.09
C ALA A 9 1.29 20.73 3.32
N GLN A 10 2.27 19.81 3.29
CA GLN A 10 2.05 18.39 3.59
C GLN A 10 1.61 18.19 5.04
N MET A 11 2.23 18.90 5.99
CA MET A 11 1.84 18.84 7.41
C MET A 11 0.40 19.33 7.61
N ARG A 12 0.02 20.44 6.95
CA ARG A 12 -1.35 20.95 6.99
C ARG A 12 -2.35 19.95 6.39
N HIS A 13 -1.99 19.32 5.27
CA HIS A 13 -2.82 18.30 4.64
C HIS A 13 -3.05 17.09 5.56
N ILE A 14 -1.99 16.61 6.23
CA ILE A 14 -2.06 15.52 7.22
C ILE A 14 -3.00 15.92 8.39
N GLU A 15 -2.90 17.14 8.87
CA GLU A 15 -3.77 17.65 9.94
C GLU A 15 -5.25 17.58 9.52
N ILE A 16 -5.58 18.02 8.30
CA ILE A 16 -6.94 17.96 7.76
C ILE A 16 -7.41 16.50 7.64
N MET A 17 -6.58 15.61 7.10
CA MET A 17 -6.92 14.18 7.01
C MET A 17 -7.19 13.57 8.39
N ARG A 18 -6.34 13.85 9.37
CA ARG A 18 -6.49 13.36 10.74
C ARG A 18 -7.76 13.91 11.40
N ASN A 19 -8.03 15.20 11.25
CA ASN A 19 -9.23 15.82 11.79
C ASN A 19 -10.49 15.21 11.19
N PHE A 20 -10.55 15.10 9.85
CA PHE A 20 -11.68 14.48 9.13
C PHE A 20 -11.96 13.06 9.63
N LEU A 21 -10.94 12.21 9.69
CA LEU A 21 -11.07 10.81 10.10
C LEU A 21 -11.46 10.68 11.58
N THR A 22 -10.90 11.52 12.43
CA THR A 22 -11.23 11.52 13.87
C THR A 22 -12.68 11.96 14.09
N GLU A 23 -13.17 12.98 13.38
CA GLU A 23 -14.58 13.40 13.48
C GLU A 23 -15.52 12.32 12.91
N LEU A 24 -15.17 11.72 11.78
CA LEU A 24 -15.93 10.62 11.20
C LEU A 24 -16.07 9.45 12.19
N ASN A 25 -14.97 9.03 12.78
CA ASN A 25 -14.98 7.88 13.69
C ASN A 25 -15.50 8.19 15.12
N LYS A 26 -15.85 9.44 15.42
CA LYS A 26 -16.71 9.78 16.57
C LYS A 26 -18.20 9.49 16.31
N GLU A 27 -18.64 9.60 15.05
CA GLU A 27 -20.02 9.36 14.67
C GLU A 27 -20.30 7.90 14.31
N THR A 28 -19.29 7.19 13.78
CA THR A 28 -19.44 5.81 13.29
C THR A 28 -18.09 5.10 13.20
N ASP A 29 -18.10 3.80 13.43
CA ASP A 29 -16.97 2.86 13.27
C ASP A 29 -17.02 2.04 11.99
N THR A 30 -17.97 2.34 11.09
CA THR A 30 -18.22 1.53 9.88
C THR A 30 -17.32 1.88 8.69
N PHE A 31 -16.49 2.93 8.80
CA PHE A 31 -15.53 3.33 7.77
C PHE A 31 -14.11 3.07 8.23
N ILE A 32 -13.44 2.13 7.57
CA ILE A 32 -12.11 1.67 7.94
C ILE A 32 -11.07 2.25 6.99
N LEU A 33 -10.10 2.97 7.55
CA LEU A 33 -9.00 3.56 6.77
C LEU A 33 -8.05 2.48 6.25
N LYS A 34 -7.73 2.57 4.97
CA LYS A 34 -6.77 1.72 4.25
C LYS A 34 -5.74 2.52 3.48
N GLY A 35 -4.88 1.83 2.74
CA GLY A 35 -3.93 2.45 1.81
C GLY A 35 -2.72 3.09 2.49
N GLY A 36 -2.02 3.95 1.76
CA GLY A 36 -0.81 4.62 2.27
C GLY A 36 -1.09 5.55 3.44
N THR A 37 -2.28 6.14 3.51
CA THR A 37 -2.66 7.04 4.60
C THR A 37 -2.88 6.31 5.92
N SER A 38 -3.35 5.06 5.91
CA SER A 38 -3.39 4.25 7.13
C SER A 38 -1.98 3.96 7.65
N LEU A 39 -1.04 3.63 6.77
CA LEU A 39 0.37 3.46 7.14
C LEU A 39 0.98 4.76 7.70
N LEU A 40 0.68 5.91 7.08
CA LEU A 40 1.18 7.21 7.53
C LEU A 40 0.65 7.61 8.91
N LEU A 41 -0.67 7.49 9.14
CA LEU A 41 -1.32 8.01 10.34
C LEU A 41 -1.25 7.07 11.54
N ALA A 42 -1.21 5.75 11.31
CA ALA A 42 -1.25 4.73 12.37
C ALA A 42 0.08 3.97 12.56
N TYR A 43 0.88 3.80 11.51
CA TYR A 43 2.05 2.92 11.52
C TYR A 43 3.38 3.62 11.25
N GLY A 44 3.39 4.96 11.15
CA GLY A 44 4.61 5.76 11.08
C GLY A 44 5.36 5.65 9.74
N LEU A 45 4.64 5.45 8.63
CA LEU A 45 5.21 5.51 7.28
C LEU A 45 5.92 6.85 7.09
N ASP A 46 7.13 6.81 6.56
CA ASP A 46 8.02 7.98 6.43
C ASP A 46 7.89 8.74 5.11
N ARG A 47 7.02 8.28 4.21
CA ARG A 47 6.63 9.01 3.00
C ARG A 47 5.24 9.65 3.13
N PHE A 48 5.02 10.75 2.42
CA PHE A 48 3.72 11.41 2.38
C PHE A 48 2.68 10.55 1.62
N SER A 49 1.46 10.52 2.14
CA SER A 49 0.27 10.00 1.48
C SER A 49 -0.82 11.07 1.48
N GLU A 50 -1.46 11.29 0.33
CA GLU A 50 -2.27 12.49 0.08
C GLU A 50 -3.77 12.24 0.01
N ASP A 51 -4.21 10.99 -0.08
CA ASP A 51 -5.61 10.61 -0.27
C ASP A 51 -6.14 9.87 0.95
N ILE A 52 -7.41 9.99 1.26
CA ILE A 52 -8.13 9.14 2.20
C ILE A 52 -8.83 8.05 1.40
N ASP A 53 -8.43 6.80 1.61
CA ASP A 53 -9.07 5.61 1.05
C ASP A 53 -9.74 4.82 2.19
N LEU A 54 -11.05 4.60 2.08
CA LEU A 54 -11.86 3.91 3.07
C LEU A 54 -12.53 2.67 2.47
N ASP A 55 -12.70 1.63 3.27
CA ASP A 55 -13.75 0.65 3.07
C ASP A 55 -14.91 1.00 3.98
N GLY A 56 -16.13 0.91 3.47
CA GLY A 56 -17.35 1.16 4.22
C GLY A 56 -18.35 0.03 4.06
N ASP A 57 -19.32 -0.01 4.98
CA ASP A 57 -20.50 -0.82 4.85
C ASP A 57 -21.52 -0.20 3.86
N LYS A 58 -22.81 -0.45 4.05
CA LYS A 58 -23.87 0.13 3.20
C LYS A 58 -24.19 1.59 3.49
N ARG A 59 -23.66 2.17 4.56
CA ARG A 59 -23.89 3.57 4.93
C ARG A 59 -23.15 4.50 3.96
N ARG A 60 -23.85 5.52 3.47
CA ARG A 60 -23.26 6.49 2.56
C ARG A 60 -22.61 7.64 3.33
N LEU A 61 -21.42 8.07 2.85
CA LEU A 61 -20.62 9.10 3.51
C LEU A 61 -21.08 10.53 3.19
N LYS A 62 -21.89 10.73 2.14
CA LYS A 62 -22.28 12.05 1.64
C LYS A 62 -22.81 12.99 2.73
N GLY A 63 -23.72 12.51 3.58
CA GLY A 63 -24.29 13.34 4.64
C GLY A 63 -23.25 13.85 5.66
N PHE A 64 -22.28 13.02 6.01
CA PHE A 64 -21.16 13.42 6.86
C PHE A 64 -20.26 14.47 6.15
N ILE A 65 -19.93 14.28 4.88
CA ILE A 65 -19.14 15.25 4.08
C ILE A 65 -19.82 16.63 4.05
N GLU A 66 -21.14 16.67 3.86
CA GLU A 66 -21.93 17.90 3.82
C GLU A 66 -21.82 18.62 5.17
N SER A 67 -22.09 17.94 6.27
CA SER A 67 -22.03 18.48 7.64
C SER A 67 -20.61 18.94 8.00
N TYR A 68 -19.60 18.13 7.70
CA TYR A 68 -18.19 18.43 7.95
C TYR A 68 -17.75 19.70 7.19
N SER A 69 -18.07 19.76 5.90
CA SER A 69 -17.72 20.89 5.04
C SER A 69 -18.37 22.19 5.54
N GLN A 70 -19.66 22.15 5.88
CA GLN A 70 -20.36 23.32 6.45
C GLN A 70 -19.73 23.77 7.78
N LYS A 71 -19.45 22.85 8.68
CA LYS A 71 -18.83 23.13 9.99
C LYS A 71 -17.50 23.84 9.89
N HIS A 72 -16.66 23.41 8.94
CA HIS A 72 -15.29 23.90 8.76
C HIS A 72 -15.12 25.00 7.71
N GLY A 73 -16.20 25.41 7.04
CA GLY A 73 -16.16 26.41 5.96
C GLY A 73 -15.44 25.90 4.70
N PHE A 74 -15.46 24.59 4.49
CA PHE A 74 -14.84 23.95 3.31
C PHE A 74 -15.86 23.79 2.19
N SER A 75 -15.37 23.63 0.97
CA SER A 75 -16.21 23.26 -0.17
C SER A 75 -15.84 21.87 -0.67
N PHE A 76 -16.78 21.17 -1.27
CA PHE A 76 -16.52 19.85 -1.84
C PHE A 76 -17.28 19.67 -3.16
N ARG A 77 -16.82 18.72 -3.95
CA ARG A 77 -17.54 18.21 -5.11
C ARG A 77 -17.56 16.68 -5.12
N ILE A 78 -18.62 16.12 -5.61
CA ILE A 78 -18.72 14.68 -5.86
C ILE A 78 -18.01 14.37 -7.18
N ALA A 79 -16.94 13.58 -7.13
CA ALA A 79 -16.20 13.16 -8.32
C ALA A 79 -16.66 11.80 -8.84
N LYS A 80 -17.24 10.96 -7.97
CA LYS A 80 -17.86 9.67 -8.33
C LYS A 80 -18.95 9.31 -7.33
N ASP A 81 -20.06 8.80 -7.83
CA ASP A 81 -21.15 8.26 -7.01
C ASP A 81 -21.77 7.06 -7.74
N THR A 82 -21.43 5.88 -7.29
CA THR A 82 -21.90 4.59 -7.82
C THR A 82 -22.32 3.68 -6.65
N PRO A 83 -23.03 2.58 -6.89
CA PRO A 83 -23.40 1.64 -5.83
C PRO A 83 -22.19 1.10 -5.02
N THR A 84 -21.01 1.04 -5.63
CA THR A 84 -19.81 0.43 -5.03
C THR A 84 -18.71 1.42 -4.67
N VAL A 85 -18.78 2.68 -5.10
CA VAL A 85 -17.73 3.69 -4.85
C VAL A 85 -18.34 5.07 -4.74
N GLU A 86 -18.03 5.79 -3.68
CA GLU A 86 -18.13 7.25 -3.61
C GLU A 86 -16.74 7.87 -3.66
N ARG A 87 -16.61 9.04 -4.33
CA ARG A 87 -15.38 9.84 -4.32
C ARG A 87 -15.72 11.30 -4.22
N PHE A 88 -15.13 11.94 -3.22
CA PHE A 88 -15.28 13.37 -2.96
C PHE A 88 -13.92 14.07 -3.10
N MET A 89 -13.97 15.31 -3.54
CA MET A 89 -12.82 16.20 -3.60
C MET A 89 -13.12 17.38 -2.66
N LEU A 90 -12.45 17.41 -1.50
CA LEU A 90 -12.64 18.42 -0.45
C LEU A 90 -11.59 19.52 -0.61
N ALA A 91 -12.05 20.75 -0.86
CA ALA A 91 -11.20 21.94 -0.90
C ALA A 91 -11.28 22.66 0.45
N TYR A 92 -10.20 22.55 1.21
CA TYR A 92 -10.08 23.11 2.56
C TYR A 92 -9.21 24.37 2.62
N ASP A 93 -8.52 24.70 1.53
CA ASP A 93 -7.69 25.89 1.40
C ASP A 93 -7.64 26.27 -0.08
N LEU A 94 -8.05 27.49 -0.42
CA LEU A 94 -8.06 27.99 -1.81
C LEU A 94 -6.66 28.23 -2.38
N SER A 95 -5.63 28.33 -1.54
CA SER A 95 -4.24 28.44 -1.96
C SER A 95 -3.62 27.10 -2.35
N ILE A 96 -4.23 25.99 -1.97
CA ILE A 96 -3.77 24.64 -2.27
C ILE A 96 -4.39 24.16 -3.58
N GLN A 97 -3.55 23.97 -4.59
CA GLN A 97 -3.99 23.56 -5.93
C GLN A 97 -4.67 22.19 -5.98
N LYS A 98 -4.37 21.30 -5.00
CA LYS A 98 -4.87 19.91 -5.00
C LYS A 98 -5.80 19.67 -3.82
N PRO A 99 -7.12 19.51 -4.08
CA PRO A 99 -8.07 19.17 -3.02
C PRO A 99 -7.81 17.78 -2.44
N LEU A 100 -8.19 17.57 -1.20
CA LEU A 100 -8.14 16.25 -0.55
C LEU A 100 -9.12 15.30 -1.24
N LYS A 101 -8.61 14.21 -1.82
CA LYS A 101 -9.43 13.13 -2.34
C LYS A 101 -9.84 12.20 -1.21
N ILE A 102 -11.14 11.93 -1.10
CA ILE A 102 -11.72 10.95 -0.17
C ILE A 102 -12.48 9.94 -1.01
N GLU A 103 -12.03 8.69 -0.99
CA GLU A 103 -12.65 7.59 -1.74
C GLU A 103 -13.13 6.51 -0.79
N ILE A 104 -14.36 6.07 -0.96
CA ILE A 104 -14.98 5.00 -0.21
C ILE A 104 -15.33 3.86 -1.15
N SER A 105 -14.90 2.65 -0.80
CA SER A 105 -15.28 1.42 -1.46
C SER A 105 -16.33 0.69 -0.64
N TYR A 106 -17.46 0.36 -1.26
CA TYR A 106 -18.55 -0.44 -0.70
C TYR A 106 -18.60 -1.86 -1.31
N ARG A 107 -17.45 -2.32 -1.84
CA ARG A 107 -17.36 -3.64 -2.48
C ARG A 107 -17.40 -4.80 -1.49
N SER A 108 -16.86 -4.58 -0.30
CA SER A 108 -16.91 -5.55 0.78
C SER A 108 -18.29 -5.55 1.42
N ARG A 109 -18.98 -6.69 1.38
CA ARG A 109 -20.32 -6.83 2.00
C ARG A 109 -20.27 -6.82 3.53
N SER A 110 -19.14 -7.19 4.10
CA SER A 110 -18.84 -7.12 5.52
C SER A 110 -17.33 -6.95 5.73
N ILE A 111 -16.95 -6.22 6.76
CA ILE A 111 -15.56 -6.06 7.20
C ILE A 111 -15.43 -6.86 8.50
N PRO A 112 -14.59 -7.92 8.53
CA PRO A 112 -14.43 -8.72 9.75
C PRO A 112 -13.83 -7.89 10.90
N ALA A 113 -14.41 -7.98 12.09
CA ALA A 113 -14.01 -7.17 13.26
C ALA A 113 -12.54 -7.37 13.68
N ASN A 114 -11.97 -8.54 13.43
CA ASN A 114 -10.58 -8.84 13.76
C ASN A 114 -9.56 -8.30 12.76
N THR A 115 -10.01 -7.63 11.68
CA THR A 115 -9.12 -7.08 10.64
C THR A 115 -8.82 -5.60 10.81
N HIS A 116 -9.43 -4.93 11.78
CA HIS A 116 -9.25 -3.51 12.05
C HIS A 116 -9.27 -3.21 13.54
N HIS A 117 -8.77 -2.06 13.92
CA HIS A 117 -8.76 -1.54 15.29
C HIS A 117 -8.64 -0.02 15.30
N ARG A 118 -8.82 0.59 16.46
CA ARG A 118 -8.76 2.03 16.61
C ARG A 118 -7.36 2.50 17.04
N VAL A 119 -6.75 3.39 16.27
CA VAL A 119 -5.48 4.04 16.56
C VAL A 119 -5.67 5.55 16.58
N ASN A 120 -5.38 6.21 17.72
CA ASN A 120 -5.53 7.67 17.89
C ASN A 120 -6.92 8.20 17.46
N GLY A 121 -7.97 7.44 17.73
CA GLY A 121 -9.35 7.79 17.39
C GLY A 121 -9.79 7.50 15.97
N ILE A 122 -8.97 6.84 15.15
CA ILE A 122 -9.23 6.50 13.76
C ILE A 122 -9.34 4.99 13.63
N GLU A 123 -10.40 4.48 12.97
CA GLU A 123 -10.53 3.07 12.61
C GLU A 123 -9.62 2.75 11.43
N VAL A 124 -8.66 1.86 11.61
CA VAL A 124 -7.67 1.47 10.60
C VAL A 124 -7.58 -0.05 10.49
N TYR A 125 -7.29 -0.56 9.31
CA TYR A 125 -6.96 -1.97 9.19
C TYR A 125 -5.70 -2.32 9.99
N THR A 126 -5.64 -3.56 10.49
CA THR A 126 -4.42 -4.13 11.08
C THR A 126 -3.29 -4.12 10.06
N ILE A 127 -2.05 -4.09 10.54
CA ILE A 127 -0.87 -4.09 9.65
C ILE A 127 -0.84 -5.33 8.76
N ASP A 128 -1.26 -6.48 9.27
CA ASP A 128 -1.39 -7.73 8.53
C ASP A 128 -2.38 -7.58 7.36
N ARG A 129 -3.57 -7.00 7.64
CA ARG A 129 -4.56 -6.77 6.59
C ARG A 129 -4.10 -5.73 5.55
N ILE A 130 -3.40 -4.68 5.97
CA ILE A 130 -2.82 -3.70 5.04
C ILE A 130 -1.76 -4.37 4.15
N CYS A 131 -0.92 -5.24 4.71
CA CYS A 131 0.06 -6.01 3.95
C CYS A 131 -0.61 -6.85 2.84
N GLN A 132 -1.65 -7.60 3.17
CA GLN A 132 -2.43 -8.38 2.20
C GLN A 132 -2.97 -7.50 1.06
N LEU A 133 -3.59 -6.35 1.41
CA LEU A 133 -4.13 -5.42 0.42
C LEU A 133 -3.04 -4.81 -0.47
N LYS A 134 -1.88 -4.49 0.09
CA LYS A 134 -0.72 -3.97 -0.64
C LYS A 134 -0.08 -5.02 -1.54
N THR A 135 0.04 -6.25 -1.07
CA THR A 135 0.53 -7.39 -1.86
C THR A 135 -0.37 -7.64 -3.06
N GLY A 136 -1.70 -7.65 -2.87
CA GLY A 136 -2.64 -7.77 -3.99
C GLY A 136 -2.55 -6.60 -4.99
N ALA A 137 -2.34 -5.37 -4.51
CA ALA A 137 -2.12 -4.21 -5.37
C ALA A 137 -0.80 -4.31 -6.15
N TYR A 138 0.28 -4.76 -5.48
CA TYR A 138 1.59 -5.01 -6.08
C TYR A 138 1.53 -6.06 -7.19
N GLN A 139 0.78 -7.15 -7.01
CA GLN A 139 0.57 -8.15 -8.05
C GLN A 139 -0.20 -7.60 -9.26
N GLY A 140 -1.23 -6.77 -9.00
CA GLY A 140 -2.18 -6.32 -10.02
C GLY A 140 -1.77 -5.07 -10.79
N ARG A 141 -0.72 -4.33 -10.37
CA ARG A 141 -0.27 -3.09 -11.01
C ARG A 141 1.19 -2.76 -10.70
N ASP A 142 1.80 -1.94 -11.57
CA ASP A 142 3.18 -1.53 -11.43
C ASP A 142 3.22 -0.11 -10.83
N LYS A 143 3.38 -0.02 -9.50
CA LYS A 143 3.49 1.23 -8.76
C LYS A 143 4.61 1.15 -7.72
N ILE A 144 5.61 2.03 -7.87
CA ILE A 144 6.74 2.13 -6.93
C ILE A 144 6.29 2.37 -5.49
N ARG A 145 5.17 3.08 -5.27
CA ARG A 145 4.61 3.30 -3.93
C ARG A 145 4.09 2.03 -3.28
N ASP A 146 3.53 1.09 -4.06
CA ASP A 146 3.04 -0.18 -3.49
C ASP A 146 4.23 -1.05 -3.09
N LEU A 147 5.30 -1.07 -3.88
CA LEU A 147 6.55 -1.74 -3.53
C LEU A 147 7.17 -1.14 -2.27
N TYR A 148 7.29 0.21 -2.20
CA TYR A 148 7.81 0.89 -1.02
C TYR A 148 7.03 0.57 0.25
N ASP A 149 5.70 0.58 0.17
CA ASP A 149 4.82 0.30 1.30
C ASP A 149 5.00 -1.13 1.83
N ILE A 150 5.15 -2.11 0.93
CA ILE A 150 5.41 -3.51 1.31
C ILE A 150 6.78 -3.62 1.98
N CYS A 151 7.82 -3.03 1.38
CA CYS A 151 9.17 -3.02 1.96
C CYS A 151 9.18 -2.37 3.36
N PHE A 152 8.47 -1.25 3.53
CA PHE A 152 8.31 -0.59 4.83
C PHE A 152 7.64 -1.50 5.86
N ILE A 153 6.56 -2.19 5.47
CA ILE A 153 5.84 -3.13 6.36
C ILE A 153 6.78 -4.27 6.77
N CYS A 154 7.49 -4.87 5.83
CA CYS A 154 8.44 -5.95 6.13
C CYS A 154 9.62 -5.49 6.99
N ASP A 155 10.14 -4.27 6.81
CA ASP A 155 11.23 -3.77 7.66
C ASP A 155 10.78 -3.58 9.11
N ARG A 156 9.55 -3.08 9.34
CA ARG A 156 9.09 -2.63 10.66
C ARG A 156 8.17 -3.59 11.39
N TYR A 157 7.41 -4.39 10.67
CA TYR A 157 6.27 -5.13 11.19
C TYR A 157 6.24 -6.60 10.76
N PHE A 158 7.37 -7.16 10.33
CA PHE A 158 7.42 -8.53 9.82
C PHE A 158 6.90 -9.57 10.81
N GLU A 159 7.22 -9.38 12.10
CA GLU A 159 6.78 -10.29 13.17
C GLU A 159 5.29 -10.17 13.49
N ASP A 160 4.65 -9.07 13.09
CA ASP A 160 3.21 -8.84 13.26
C ASP A 160 2.37 -9.42 12.09
N LEU A 161 3.04 -9.97 11.05
CA LEU A 161 2.38 -10.58 9.91
C LEU A 161 2.05 -12.05 10.19
N SER A 162 0.85 -12.47 9.80
CA SER A 162 0.47 -13.87 9.83
C SER A 162 1.28 -14.69 8.81
N GLU A 163 1.47 -15.99 9.05
CA GLU A 163 2.17 -16.87 8.11
C GLU A 163 1.48 -16.86 6.73
N SER A 164 0.15 -16.83 6.68
CA SER A 164 -0.57 -16.74 5.40
C SER A 164 -0.28 -15.44 4.63
N THR A 165 -0.04 -14.33 5.33
CA THR A 165 0.34 -13.05 4.71
C THR A 165 1.78 -13.10 4.21
N LYS A 166 2.70 -13.71 4.97
CA LYS A 166 4.09 -13.92 4.56
C LYS A 166 4.17 -14.80 3.31
N GLU A 167 3.41 -15.90 3.26
CA GLU A 167 3.33 -16.77 2.07
C GLU A 167 2.75 -16.03 0.85
N GLN A 168 1.65 -15.29 1.01
CA GLN A 168 1.08 -14.48 -0.08
C GLN A 168 2.12 -13.47 -0.62
N LEU A 169 2.90 -12.86 0.26
CA LEU A 169 3.94 -11.92 -0.10
C LEU A 169 5.10 -12.62 -0.84
N LYS A 170 5.51 -13.79 -0.34
CA LYS A 170 6.53 -14.62 -0.96
C LYS A 170 6.17 -15.02 -2.39
N ASP A 171 4.94 -15.51 -2.59
CA ASP A 171 4.39 -15.83 -3.91
C ASP A 171 4.39 -14.61 -4.86
N ALA A 172 3.99 -13.44 -4.35
CA ALA A 172 3.95 -12.22 -5.14
C ALA A 172 5.33 -11.74 -5.58
N LEU A 173 6.34 -11.86 -4.71
CA LEU A 173 7.72 -11.49 -5.01
C LEU A 173 8.37 -12.48 -5.98
N THR A 174 8.14 -13.77 -5.78
CA THR A 174 8.61 -14.82 -6.70
C THR A 174 8.03 -14.65 -8.09
N TYR A 175 6.74 -14.33 -8.19
CA TYR A 175 6.06 -14.08 -9.47
C TYR A 175 6.62 -12.85 -10.22
N LYS A 176 6.91 -11.76 -9.50
CA LYS A 176 7.45 -10.52 -10.10
C LYS A 176 8.95 -10.61 -10.38
N GLY A 177 9.71 -11.36 -9.58
CA GLY A 177 11.16 -11.50 -9.69
C GLY A 177 11.95 -10.22 -9.37
N PHE A 178 13.28 -10.33 -9.46
CA PHE A 178 14.18 -9.18 -9.26
C PHE A 178 14.10 -8.15 -10.38
N ASP A 179 13.90 -8.55 -11.61
CA ASP A 179 13.80 -7.68 -12.78
C ASP A 179 12.68 -6.65 -12.65
N TYR A 180 11.64 -6.97 -11.87
CA TYR A 180 10.56 -6.03 -11.59
C TYR A 180 11.04 -4.81 -10.78
N PHE A 181 11.98 -4.99 -9.84
CA PHE A 181 12.55 -3.88 -9.09
C PHE A 181 13.25 -2.90 -10.02
N ASP A 182 14.11 -3.39 -10.90
CA ASP A 182 14.83 -2.58 -11.87
C ASP A 182 13.87 -1.87 -12.84
N TYR A 183 12.87 -2.59 -13.33
CA TYR A 183 11.83 -2.01 -14.18
C TYR A 183 11.10 -0.86 -13.50
N VAL A 184 10.57 -1.06 -12.29
CA VAL A 184 9.76 -0.05 -11.59
C VAL A 184 10.59 1.16 -11.15
N THR A 185 11.83 0.95 -10.73
CA THR A 185 12.73 2.03 -10.30
C THR A 185 13.32 2.82 -11.46
N SER A 186 13.50 2.22 -12.63
CA SER A 186 13.96 2.90 -13.84
C SER A 186 12.84 3.68 -14.54
N THR A 187 11.60 3.17 -14.51
CA THR A 187 10.46 3.76 -15.24
C THR A 187 9.62 4.73 -14.43
N GLN A 188 9.77 4.75 -13.10
CA GLN A 188 8.98 5.63 -12.24
C GLN A 188 9.85 6.51 -11.36
N ASP A 189 9.54 7.81 -11.38
CA ASP A 189 10.07 8.78 -10.43
C ASP A 189 8.96 9.23 -9.48
N ASP A 190 9.23 9.07 -8.19
CA ASP A 190 8.40 9.61 -7.12
C ASP A 190 9.29 10.40 -6.16
N ALA A 191 9.09 11.72 -6.14
CA ALA A 191 9.88 12.63 -5.31
C ALA A 191 9.81 12.31 -3.80
N LEU A 192 8.87 11.47 -3.39
CA LEU A 192 8.66 11.05 -2.00
C LEU A 192 9.43 9.77 -1.65
N ILE A 193 10.00 9.08 -2.65
CA ILE A 193 10.69 7.80 -2.49
C ILE A 193 12.17 7.99 -2.84
N ASP A 194 13.03 7.61 -1.90
CA ASP A 194 14.47 7.48 -2.12
C ASP A 194 14.75 6.07 -2.65
N LYS A 195 15.24 5.99 -3.89
CA LYS A 195 15.47 4.71 -4.57
C LYS A 195 16.59 3.89 -3.92
N ASP A 196 17.62 4.52 -3.36
CA ASP A 196 18.71 3.82 -2.65
C ASP A 196 18.19 3.20 -1.34
N THR A 197 17.37 3.96 -0.60
CA THR A 197 16.69 3.44 0.59
C THR A 197 15.76 2.30 0.22
N LEU A 198 14.99 2.42 -0.88
CA LEU A 198 14.09 1.37 -1.36
C LEU A 198 14.86 0.10 -1.72
N ALA A 199 16.01 0.21 -2.40
CA ALA A 199 16.85 -0.94 -2.74
C ALA A 199 17.31 -1.71 -1.50
N GLY A 200 17.79 -0.99 -0.46
CA GLY A 200 18.16 -1.60 0.80
C GLY A 200 17.00 -2.30 1.53
N LEU A 201 15.80 -1.70 1.52
CA LEU A 201 14.61 -2.30 2.11
C LEU A 201 14.13 -3.51 1.31
N TYR A 202 14.25 -3.47 -0.01
CA TYR A 202 13.88 -4.57 -0.90
C TYR A 202 14.74 -5.81 -0.63
N LEU A 203 16.06 -5.66 -0.56
CA LEU A 203 16.97 -6.76 -0.22
C LEU A 203 16.68 -7.37 1.14
N LYS A 204 16.47 -6.53 2.17
CA LYS A 204 16.07 -7.00 3.51
C LYS A 204 14.75 -7.77 3.52
N MET A 205 13.79 -7.37 2.68
CA MET A 205 12.52 -8.07 2.56
C MET A 205 12.72 -9.48 1.99
N PHE A 206 13.55 -9.62 0.95
CA PHE A 206 13.90 -10.92 0.38
C PHE A 206 14.66 -11.81 1.38
N GLU A 207 15.58 -11.22 2.15
CA GLU A 207 16.30 -11.93 3.23
C GLU A 207 15.32 -12.47 4.29
N LYS A 208 14.40 -11.63 4.78
CA LYS A 208 13.41 -12.03 5.80
C LYS A 208 12.43 -13.12 5.32
N LEU A 209 12.21 -13.21 4.02
CA LEU A 209 11.32 -14.20 3.41
C LEU A 209 12.08 -15.44 2.90
N ASP A 210 13.38 -15.55 3.18
CA ASP A 210 14.23 -16.64 2.69
C ASP A 210 14.16 -16.82 1.16
N LEU A 211 14.15 -15.69 0.43
CA LEU A 211 14.14 -15.64 -1.03
C LEU A 211 15.51 -15.30 -1.63
N LEU A 212 16.51 -15.00 -0.81
CA LEU A 212 17.89 -14.87 -1.25
C LEU A 212 18.54 -16.26 -1.26
N TYR A 213 18.77 -16.78 -2.44
CA TYR A 213 19.56 -18.00 -2.58
C TYR A 213 21.01 -17.72 -2.16
N SER A 214 21.62 -18.64 -1.43
CA SER A 214 23.08 -18.62 -1.25
C SER A 214 23.76 -18.74 -2.61
N GLU A 215 25.01 -18.22 -2.76
CA GLU A 215 25.77 -18.37 -4.01
C GLU A 215 25.95 -19.86 -4.43
N GLU A 216 25.95 -20.79 -3.45
CA GLU A 216 26.04 -22.23 -3.69
C GLU A 216 24.75 -22.80 -4.26
N GLU A 217 23.57 -22.34 -3.77
CA GLU A 217 22.27 -22.74 -4.29
C GLU A 217 22.01 -22.18 -5.70
N ALA A 218 22.42 -20.92 -5.96
CA ALA A 218 22.36 -20.34 -7.28
C ALA A 218 23.23 -21.07 -8.31
N LYS A 219 24.45 -21.50 -7.93
CA LYS A 219 25.33 -22.32 -8.75
C LYS A 219 24.75 -23.72 -8.99
N THR A 220 24.09 -24.30 -8.01
CA THR A 220 23.47 -25.63 -8.10
C THR A 220 22.22 -25.61 -9.03
N LEU A 221 21.43 -24.52 -8.99
CA LEU A 221 20.30 -24.33 -9.89
C LEU A 221 20.76 -24.08 -11.34
N SER A 222 21.74 -23.22 -11.55
CA SER A 222 22.33 -22.95 -12.86
C SER A 222 22.99 -24.22 -13.48
N ALA A 223 23.61 -25.07 -12.66
CA ALA A 223 24.16 -26.34 -13.12
C ALA A 223 23.06 -27.34 -13.54
N LYS A 224 21.96 -27.38 -12.80
CA LYS A 224 20.80 -28.25 -13.15
C LYS A 224 20.08 -27.80 -14.42
N GLU A 225 19.94 -26.48 -14.66
CA GLU A 225 19.34 -25.94 -15.88
C GLU A 225 20.23 -26.28 -17.10
N THR A 226 21.55 -26.12 -16.99
CA THR A 226 22.49 -26.47 -18.07
C THR A 226 22.57 -27.98 -18.36
N ASP A 227 22.35 -28.83 -17.37
CA ASP A 227 22.30 -30.27 -17.56
C ASP A 227 20.96 -30.71 -18.18
N ALA A 228 19.84 -30.07 -17.81
CA ALA A 228 18.53 -30.33 -18.43
C ALA A 228 18.48 -29.91 -19.92
N GLU A 229 19.08 -28.77 -20.27
CA GLU A 229 19.18 -28.31 -21.66
C GLU A 229 20.04 -29.27 -22.52
N LYS A 230 21.07 -29.88 -21.95
CA LYS A 230 21.90 -30.87 -22.66
C LYS A 230 21.19 -32.21 -22.86
N GLU A 231 20.38 -32.65 -21.89
CA GLU A 231 19.59 -33.88 -22.03
C GLU A 231 18.48 -33.71 -23.08
N ASP A 232 17.89 -32.53 -23.22
CA ASP A 232 16.91 -32.26 -24.28
C ASP A 232 17.56 -32.20 -25.67
N ASP A 233 18.73 -31.58 -25.81
CA ASP A 233 19.48 -31.52 -27.05
C ASP A 233 19.96 -32.94 -27.50
N GLU A 234 20.42 -33.80 -26.60
CA GLU A 234 20.81 -35.18 -26.89
C GLU A 234 19.60 -36.06 -27.33
N GLN A 235 18.40 -35.82 -26.77
CA GLN A 235 17.20 -36.54 -27.19
C GLN A 235 16.68 -36.10 -28.55
N GLU A 236 16.88 -34.85 -28.97
CA GLU A 236 16.55 -34.40 -30.33
C GLU A 236 17.53 -34.95 -31.39
N GLU A 237 18.78 -35.15 -31.03
CA GLU A 237 19.79 -35.72 -31.97
C GLU A 237 19.56 -37.20 -32.25
N TRP A 238 18.96 -37.96 -31.31
CA TRP A 238 18.63 -39.39 -31.48
C TRP A 238 17.29 -39.63 -32.21
N SER A 239 16.50 -38.59 -32.46
CA SER A 239 15.20 -38.70 -33.14
C SER A 239 15.21 -38.25 -34.60
N ARG A 240 16.39 -37.98 -35.17
CA ARG A 240 16.64 -37.71 -36.60
C ARG A 240 17.38 -38.82 -37.25
#